data_decae6ace80b157578f02e7109acb385
#
_entry.id   decae6ace80b157578f02e7109acb385
#
_cell.length_a   1.000
_cell.length_b   1.000
_cell.length_c   1.000
_cell.angle_alpha   90.00
_cell.angle_beta   90.00
_cell.angle_gamma   90.00
#
_symmetry.space_group_name_H-M   'P 1'
#
loop_
_entity.id
_entity.type
_entity.pdbx_description
1 polymer ?
#
loop_
_entity_poly.entity_id
_entity_poly.type
_entity_poly.pdbx_seq_one_letter_code
_entity_poly.pdbx_strand_id
1 'polypeptide(L)'
;MGSGAYAALMEEAQKHLGKPYVFGAKGPDKFDCSGFVCWSLSKSGVRNIATNAQGLYNASTPVSRENAQPGDLIFFKGTYSTNNTVTHVGIYIGNGQMIHAGKPVQYASIDTRYWTEHFYSFGRIN
;
A
#
# COMPACT_ATOMS: atom_id res chain seq x y z
N MET A 1 11.29 -7.52 -5.64
CA MET A 1 10.46 -8.66 -5.19
C MET A 1 10.37 -9.64 -6.34
N GLY A 2 10.62 -10.92 -6.09
CA GLY A 2 10.48 -11.95 -7.13
C GLY A 2 9.03 -12.26 -7.45
N SER A 3 8.78 -12.91 -8.59
CA SER A 3 7.42 -13.20 -9.07
C SER A 3 6.61 -14.06 -8.08
N GLY A 4 7.26 -15.02 -7.41
CA GLY A 4 6.57 -15.84 -6.40
C GLY A 4 6.15 -15.03 -5.18
N ALA A 5 6.99 -14.10 -4.73
CA ALA A 5 6.68 -13.22 -3.62
C ALA A 5 5.54 -12.26 -3.97
N TYR A 6 5.53 -11.73 -5.19
CA TYR A 6 4.44 -10.89 -5.67
C TYR A 6 3.12 -11.65 -5.72
N ALA A 7 3.14 -12.88 -6.26
CA ALA A 7 1.94 -13.71 -6.34
C ALA A 7 1.36 -13.98 -4.95
N ALA A 8 2.21 -14.32 -3.96
CA ALA A 8 1.80 -14.55 -2.58
C ALA A 8 1.21 -13.27 -1.96
N LEU A 9 1.84 -12.13 -2.19
CA LEU A 9 1.35 -10.85 -1.70
C LEU A 9 -0.04 -10.53 -2.27
N MET A 10 -0.22 -10.70 -3.57
CA MET A 10 -1.49 -10.40 -4.23
C MET A 10 -2.59 -11.38 -3.81
N GLU A 11 -2.25 -12.66 -3.65
CA GLU A 11 -3.22 -13.65 -3.17
C GLU A 11 -3.75 -13.24 -1.79
N GLU A 12 -2.88 -12.82 -0.89
CA GLU A 12 -3.30 -12.37 0.43
C GLU A 12 -4.09 -11.05 0.36
N ALA A 13 -3.59 -10.07 -0.37
CA ALA A 13 -4.25 -8.76 -0.47
C ALA A 13 -5.67 -8.87 -1.05
N GLN A 14 -5.85 -9.69 -2.08
CA GLN A 14 -7.14 -9.85 -2.74
C GLN A 14 -8.22 -10.47 -1.85
N LYS A 15 -7.83 -11.26 -0.85
CA LYS A 15 -8.77 -11.84 0.11
C LYS A 15 -9.57 -10.78 0.87
N HIS A 16 -9.05 -9.57 0.94
CA HIS A 16 -9.62 -8.50 1.77
C HIS A 16 -10.41 -7.47 0.99
N LEU A 17 -10.55 -7.64 -0.33
CA LEU A 17 -11.38 -6.74 -1.15
C LEU A 17 -12.79 -6.61 -0.57
N GLY A 18 -13.28 -5.38 -0.49
CA GLY A 18 -14.59 -5.07 0.04
C GLY A 18 -14.67 -4.89 1.55
N LYS A 19 -13.61 -5.17 2.29
CA LYS A 19 -13.60 -4.96 3.75
C LYS A 19 -13.56 -3.47 4.09
N PRO A 20 -14.21 -3.07 5.20
CA PRO A 20 -14.35 -1.64 5.52
C PRO A 20 -13.06 -1.00 5.98
N TYR A 21 -12.92 0.30 5.69
CA TYR A 21 -11.87 1.14 6.23
C TYR A 21 -12.27 1.66 7.61
N VAL A 22 -11.36 1.48 8.58
CA VAL A 22 -11.49 2.09 9.91
C VAL A 22 -10.11 2.57 10.32
N PHE A 23 -9.98 3.85 10.66
CA PHE A 23 -8.70 4.43 11.08
C PHE A 23 -8.14 3.67 12.27
N GLY A 24 -6.86 3.29 12.19
CA GLY A 24 -6.18 2.51 13.23
C GLY A 24 -6.42 1.00 13.16
N ALA A 25 -7.26 0.52 12.26
CA ALA A 25 -7.58 -0.90 12.16
C ALA A 25 -6.48 -1.67 11.41
N LYS A 26 -6.15 -2.86 11.94
CA LYS A 26 -5.03 -3.70 11.47
C LYS A 26 -5.47 -5.07 11.01
N GLY A 27 -6.77 -5.26 10.76
CA GLY A 27 -7.34 -6.53 10.35
C GLY A 27 -7.83 -7.37 11.53
N PRO A 28 -8.42 -8.53 11.26
CA PRO A 28 -8.65 -9.15 9.94
C PRO A 28 -9.89 -8.65 9.20
N ASP A 29 -10.83 -7.99 9.87
CA ASP A 29 -12.15 -7.70 9.29
C ASP A 29 -12.28 -6.27 8.79
N LYS A 30 -11.38 -5.40 9.20
CA LYS A 30 -11.33 -3.99 8.83
C LYS A 30 -9.88 -3.53 8.86
N PHE A 31 -9.55 -2.50 8.09
CA PHE A 31 -8.18 -2.03 7.90
C PHE A 31 -8.13 -0.52 7.73
N ASP A 32 -7.02 0.09 8.16
CA ASP A 32 -6.59 1.36 7.61
C ASP A 32 -5.56 1.10 6.51
N CYS A 33 -5.00 2.16 5.89
CA CYS A 33 -4.11 2.00 4.74
C CYS A 33 -2.86 1.19 5.08
N SER A 34 -2.16 1.55 6.13
CA SER A 34 -0.95 0.84 6.55
C SER A 34 -1.27 -0.52 7.17
N GLY A 35 -2.38 -0.65 7.87
CA GLY A 35 -2.84 -1.92 8.43
C GLY A 35 -3.05 -2.97 7.36
N PHE A 36 -3.66 -2.59 6.25
CA PHE A 36 -3.88 -3.48 5.11
C PHE A 36 -2.55 -3.93 4.49
N VAL A 37 -1.64 -2.98 4.25
CA VAL A 37 -0.33 -3.30 3.64
C VAL A 37 0.52 -4.16 4.58
N CYS A 38 0.60 -3.80 5.85
CA CYS A 38 1.36 -4.58 6.83
C CYS A 38 0.81 -6.00 6.99
N TRP A 39 -0.51 -6.15 7.05
CA TRP A 39 -1.15 -7.46 7.10
C TRP A 39 -0.77 -8.29 5.89
N SER A 40 -0.91 -7.71 4.68
CA SER A 40 -0.64 -8.41 3.43
C SER A 40 0.83 -8.84 3.32
N LEU A 41 1.76 -7.96 3.67
CA LEU A 41 3.20 -8.26 3.67
C LEU A 41 3.54 -9.37 4.67
N SER A 42 2.97 -9.30 5.87
CA SER A 42 3.28 -10.25 6.94
C SER A 42 2.67 -11.62 6.67
N LYS A 43 1.41 -11.68 6.28
CA LYS A 43 0.71 -12.95 6.04
C LYS A 43 1.20 -13.66 4.78
N SER A 44 1.65 -12.91 3.78
CA SER A 44 2.24 -13.50 2.57
C SER A 44 3.68 -14.01 2.78
N GLY A 45 4.30 -13.66 3.91
CA GLY A 45 5.69 -14.05 4.20
C GLY A 45 6.73 -13.16 3.52
N VAL A 46 6.32 -12.07 2.86
CA VAL A 46 7.28 -11.15 2.19
C VAL A 46 8.06 -10.36 3.22
N ARG A 47 7.38 -9.79 4.21
CA ARG A 47 8.04 -9.03 5.27
C ARG A 47 7.16 -9.00 6.52
N ASN A 48 7.70 -9.39 7.65
CA ASN A 48 7.00 -9.22 8.92
C ASN A 48 7.22 -7.79 9.42
N ILE A 49 6.19 -6.97 9.34
CA ILE A 49 6.27 -5.55 9.66
C ILE A 49 4.92 -5.05 10.22
N ALA A 50 4.99 -4.17 11.20
CA ALA A 50 3.82 -3.53 11.79
C ALA A 50 4.18 -2.07 12.09
N THR A 51 3.67 -1.16 11.26
CA THR A 51 3.96 0.27 11.36
C THR A 51 2.90 1.08 10.61
N ASN A 52 3.01 2.40 10.61
CA ASN A 52 2.14 3.29 9.84
C ASN A 52 2.70 3.53 8.41
N ALA A 53 2.01 4.35 7.63
CA ALA A 53 2.42 4.64 6.25
C ALA A 53 3.81 5.29 6.21
N GLN A 54 4.11 6.22 7.09
CA GLN A 54 5.44 6.83 7.18
C GLN A 54 6.52 5.79 7.50
N GLY A 55 6.23 4.86 8.41
CA GLY A 55 7.16 3.79 8.78
C GLY A 55 7.40 2.81 7.63
N LEU A 56 6.38 2.51 6.84
CA LEU A 56 6.53 1.69 5.63
C LEU A 56 7.42 2.40 4.61
N TYR A 57 7.24 3.71 4.43
CA TYR A 57 8.10 4.49 3.55
C TYR A 57 9.56 4.43 4.02
N ASN A 58 9.79 4.63 5.32
CA ASN A 58 11.12 4.60 5.91
C ASN A 58 11.79 3.22 5.77
N ALA A 59 11.02 2.14 5.75
CA ALA A 59 11.52 0.78 5.59
C ALA A 59 11.73 0.39 4.12
N SER A 60 11.27 1.21 3.18
CA SER A 60 11.38 0.92 1.74
C SER A 60 12.59 1.60 1.14
N THR A 61 13.03 1.07 -0.03
CA THR A 61 13.98 1.75 -0.90
C THR A 61 13.20 2.51 -1.95
N PRO A 62 13.40 3.84 -2.09
CA PRO A 62 12.70 4.62 -3.11
C PRO A 62 12.92 4.07 -4.52
N VAL A 63 11.86 4.07 -5.32
CA VAL A 63 11.88 3.59 -6.70
C VAL A 63 11.29 4.67 -7.57
N SER A 64 11.94 4.95 -8.72
CA SER A 64 11.38 5.90 -9.68
C SER A 64 10.11 5.34 -10.32
N ARG A 65 9.26 6.23 -10.82
CA ARG A 65 8.04 5.82 -11.53
C ARG A 65 8.35 4.89 -12.71
N GLU A 66 9.44 5.17 -13.42
CA GLU A 66 9.87 4.37 -14.57
C GLU A 66 10.26 2.94 -14.19
N ASN A 67 10.78 2.76 -12.99
CA ASN A 67 11.25 1.48 -12.50
C ASN A 67 10.26 0.78 -11.55
N ALA A 68 9.13 1.39 -11.28
CA ALA A 68 8.12 0.82 -10.42
C ALA A 68 7.54 -0.46 -11.02
N GLN A 69 7.45 -1.49 -10.20
CA GLN A 69 7.00 -2.82 -10.61
C GLN A 69 5.83 -3.27 -9.74
N PRO A 70 5.00 -4.19 -10.24
CA PRO A 70 3.96 -4.79 -9.40
C PRO A 70 4.55 -5.35 -8.11
N GLY A 71 3.90 -5.04 -6.99
CA GLY A 71 4.37 -5.39 -5.65
C GLY A 71 5.14 -4.30 -4.95
N ASP A 72 5.60 -3.26 -5.66
CA ASP A 72 6.14 -2.08 -5.01
C ASP A 72 5.03 -1.36 -4.26
N LEU A 73 5.39 -0.62 -3.21
CA LEU A 73 4.44 0.22 -2.51
C LEU A 73 4.37 1.59 -3.19
N ILE A 74 3.21 2.20 -3.12
CA ILE A 74 3.01 3.57 -3.58
C ILE A 74 2.56 4.42 -2.40
N PHE A 75 3.20 5.58 -2.23
CA PHE A 75 3.02 6.46 -1.08
C PHE A 75 2.44 7.79 -1.49
N PHE A 76 1.56 8.32 -0.65
CA PHE A 76 0.89 9.60 -0.87
C PHE A 76 1.07 10.50 0.36
N LYS A 77 0.96 11.81 0.14
CA LYS A 77 1.08 12.84 1.17
C LYS A 77 -0.18 13.69 1.25
N GLY A 78 -0.40 14.28 2.40
CA GLY A 78 -1.44 15.30 2.56
C GLY A 78 -2.87 14.78 2.43
N THR A 79 -3.10 13.48 2.60
CA THR A 79 -4.46 12.91 2.51
C THR A 79 -5.27 13.16 3.77
N TYR A 80 -4.60 13.45 4.89
CA TYR A 80 -5.21 13.95 6.12
C TYR A 80 -4.17 14.74 6.91
N SER A 81 -4.63 15.52 7.90
CA SER A 81 -3.76 16.38 8.68
C SER A 81 -2.98 15.58 9.73
N THR A 82 -1.66 15.68 9.68
CA THR A 82 -0.73 14.98 10.60
C THR A 82 0.65 15.60 10.49
N ASN A 83 1.53 15.27 11.44
CA ASN A 83 2.92 15.69 11.41
C ASN A 83 3.80 14.83 10.48
N ASN A 84 3.28 13.70 10.00
CA ASN A 84 3.99 12.83 9.06
C ASN A 84 3.87 13.35 7.64
N THR A 85 4.94 13.20 6.84
CA THR A 85 4.91 13.53 5.42
C THR A 85 4.04 12.53 4.67
N VAL A 86 4.26 11.24 4.90
CA VAL A 86 3.51 10.18 4.22
C VAL A 86 2.27 9.84 5.03
N THR A 87 1.11 9.93 4.37
CA THR A 87 -0.18 9.77 5.04
C THR A 87 -1.00 8.60 4.51
N HIS A 88 -0.66 8.08 3.30
CA HIS A 88 -1.39 6.96 2.70
C HIS A 88 -0.44 6.06 1.93
N VAL A 89 -0.78 4.78 1.84
CA VAL A 89 0.04 3.78 1.15
C VAL A 89 -0.89 2.75 0.50
N GLY A 90 -0.48 2.30 -0.68
CA GLY A 90 -1.11 1.19 -1.39
C GLY A 90 -0.07 0.25 -1.96
N ILE A 91 -0.52 -0.85 -2.54
CA ILE A 91 0.33 -1.80 -3.25
C ILE A 91 0.14 -1.55 -4.75
N TYR A 92 1.23 -1.17 -5.43
CA TYR A 92 1.18 -0.96 -6.88
C TYR A 92 1.05 -2.31 -7.58
N ILE A 93 0.13 -2.41 -8.52
CA ILE A 93 -0.09 -3.67 -9.25
C ILE A 93 0.25 -3.58 -10.73
N GLY A 94 0.82 -2.45 -11.16
CA GLY A 94 1.18 -2.20 -12.55
C GLY A 94 0.05 -1.52 -13.32
N ASN A 95 0.35 -1.10 -14.54
CA ASN A 95 -0.62 -0.50 -15.46
C ASN A 95 -1.39 0.70 -14.86
N GLY A 96 -0.75 1.48 -14.00
CA GLY A 96 -1.36 2.66 -13.41
C GLY A 96 -2.44 2.34 -12.38
N GLN A 97 -2.36 1.19 -11.72
CA GLN A 97 -3.34 0.77 -10.71
C GLN A 97 -2.68 0.35 -9.41
N MET A 98 -3.43 0.45 -8.33
CA MET A 98 -3.04 -0.05 -7.01
C MET A 98 -4.20 -0.81 -6.37
N ILE A 99 -3.86 -1.66 -5.38
CA ILE A 99 -4.83 -2.17 -4.41
C ILE A 99 -4.53 -1.50 -3.07
N HIS A 100 -5.55 -0.96 -2.42
CA HIS A 100 -5.36 -0.22 -1.18
C HIS A 100 -6.59 -0.27 -0.29
N ALA A 101 -6.41 0.06 0.98
CA ALA A 101 -7.54 0.25 1.88
C ALA A 101 -8.10 1.66 1.66
N GLY A 102 -9.04 1.75 0.74
CA GLY A 102 -9.94 2.88 0.61
C GLY A 102 -11.23 2.57 1.37
N LYS A 103 -12.31 3.15 0.99
CA LYS A 103 -13.64 2.89 1.57
C LYS A 103 -14.54 2.20 0.55
N PRO A 104 -14.44 0.89 0.37
CA PRO A 104 -13.68 -0.13 1.11
C PRO A 104 -12.30 -0.41 0.51
N VAL A 105 -11.64 -1.51 0.94
CA VAL A 105 -10.46 -2.06 0.27
C VAL A 105 -10.83 -2.35 -1.18
N GLN A 106 -10.03 -1.83 -2.12
CA GLN A 106 -10.40 -1.83 -3.53
C GLN A 106 -9.20 -1.60 -4.45
N TYR A 107 -9.39 -1.90 -5.71
CA TYR A 107 -8.49 -1.43 -6.76
C TYR A 107 -8.80 0.02 -7.09
N ALA A 108 -7.78 0.78 -7.45
CA ALA A 108 -7.93 2.18 -7.85
C ALA A 108 -6.88 2.56 -8.89
N SER A 109 -7.26 3.44 -9.83
CA SER A 109 -6.30 4.07 -10.73
C SER A 109 -5.48 5.09 -9.94
N ILE A 110 -4.16 5.08 -10.13
CA ILE A 110 -3.28 6.09 -9.53
C ILE A 110 -3.21 7.36 -10.38
N ASP A 111 -3.82 7.35 -11.56
CA ASP A 111 -3.78 8.46 -12.51
C ASP A 111 -4.96 9.42 -12.37
N THR A 112 -5.81 9.23 -11.36
CA THR A 112 -6.86 10.20 -11.05
C THR A 112 -6.23 11.50 -10.57
N ARG A 113 -6.99 12.60 -10.68
CA ARG A 113 -6.53 13.89 -10.20
C ARG A 113 -6.15 13.85 -8.72
N TYR A 114 -6.99 13.23 -7.90
CA TYR A 114 -6.76 13.13 -6.45
C TYR A 114 -5.41 12.45 -6.16
N TRP A 115 -5.21 11.25 -6.69
CA TRP A 115 -3.99 10.49 -6.39
C TRP A 115 -2.76 11.12 -7.02
N THR A 116 -2.88 11.72 -8.20
CA THR A 116 -1.78 12.46 -8.84
C THR A 116 -1.33 13.64 -7.99
N GLU A 117 -2.27 14.41 -7.45
CA GLU A 117 -1.96 15.58 -6.62
C GLU A 117 -1.34 15.19 -5.28
N HIS A 118 -1.66 14.00 -4.75
CA HIS A 118 -1.14 13.54 -3.46
C HIS A 118 0.05 12.59 -3.58
N PHE A 119 0.45 12.25 -4.79
CA PHE A 119 1.56 11.31 -5.00
C PHE A 119 2.85 11.81 -4.36
N TYR A 120 3.56 10.91 -3.67
CA TYR A 120 4.84 11.21 -3.03
C TYR A 120 5.98 10.36 -3.62
N SER A 121 5.88 9.03 -3.57
CA SER A 121 6.96 8.14 -4.01
C SER A 121 6.46 6.72 -4.21
N PHE A 122 7.18 5.95 -5.01
CA PHE A 122 7.15 4.49 -4.95
C PHE A 122 8.26 4.02 -4.01
N GLY A 123 8.11 2.82 -3.45
CA GLY A 123 9.14 2.22 -2.62
C GLY A 123 9.09 0.70 -2.70
N ARG A 124 10.27 0.08 -2.59
CA ARG A 124 10.40 -1.39 -2.65
C ARG A 124 10.78 -1.93 -1.30
N ILE A 125 10.03 -2.91 -0.84
CA ILE A 125 10.33 -3.67 0.37
C ILE A 125 10.91 -5.02 -0.04
N ASN A 126 12.04 -5.35 0.53
CA ASN A 126 12.72 -6.63 0.27
C ASN A 126 12.59 -7.54 1.47
#